data_7c1c392800346560015233f42adb64df
#
_entry.id   7c1c392800346560015233f42adb64df
#
_cell.length_a   1.000
_cell.length_b   1.000
_cell.length_c   1.000
_cell.angle_alpha   90.00
_cell.angle_beta   90.00
_cell.angle_gamma   90.00
#
_symmetry.space_group_name_H-M   'P 1'
#
loop_
_entity.id
_entity.type
_entity.pdbx_description
1 polymer ?
#
loop_
_entity_poly.entity_id
_entity_poly.type
_entity_poly.pdbx_seq_one_letter_code
_entity_poly.pdbx_strand_id
1 'polypeptide(L)'
;DGAPLTGRTITFSQYKDGLVRGGGLDRNAELIVRRDLGILPPEELERRCRSLGAELLPSNADFCARFDFAPRYPVWLKVWFADEEFPASGRLLLDESAPHYLTIEDAVTVGSLILDQLTGAQHWAV
;
A
#
# COMPACT_ATOMS: atom_id res chain seq x y z
N ASP A 1 12.55 19.83 9.51
CA ASP A 1 11.45 20.02 8.79
C ASP A 1 11.31 19.24 7.53
N GLY A 2 11.12 18.53 6.90
CA GLY A 2 10.91 17.76 5.70
C GLY A 2 10.10 18.48 4.63
N ALA A 3 9.96 17.83 3.51
CA ALA A 3 9.19 18.36 2.40
C ALA A 3 7.70 18.24 2.70
N PRO A 4 6.90 19.25 2.30
CA PRO A 4 5.46 19.14 2.44
C PRO A 4 4.88 18.08 1.50
N LEU A 5 3.70 17.56 1.84
CA LEU A 5 2.99 16.65 0.96
C LEU A 5 2.61 17.38 -0.34
N THR A 6 2.77 16.70 -1.47
CA THR A 6 2.46 17.27 -2.77
C THR A 6 1.03 16.99 -3.21
N GLY A 7 0.40 15.96 -2.63
CA GLY A 7 -0.91 15.51 -3.08
C GLY A 7 -0.87 14.63 -4.32
N ARG A 8 0.33 14.43 -4.89
CA ARG A 8 0.50 13.54 -6.04
C ARG A 8 1.06 12.22 -5.59
N THR A 9 0.46 11.13 -6.05
CA THR A 9 0.89 9.79 -5.66
C THR A 9 1.86 9.21 -6.68
N ILE A 10 2.77 8.37 -6.17
CA ILE A 10 3.71 7.61 -6.99
C ILE A 10 3.67 6.14 -6.57
N THR A 11 4.04 5.27 -7.50
CA THR A 11 4.27 3.86 -7.18
C THR A 11 5.65 3.71 -6.59
N PHE A 12 5.95 2.52 -6.06
CA PHE A 12 7.28 2.25 -5.52
C PHE A 12 8.35 2.19 -6.63
N SER A 13 7.97 1.75 -7.84
CA SER A 13 8.91 1.77 -8.95
C SER A 13 9.26 3.19 -9.42
N GLN A 14 8.41 4.17 -9.13
CA GLN A 14 8.65 5.57 -9.46
C GLN A 14 9.46 6.31 -8.39
N TYR A 15 9.72 5.64 -7.29
CA TYR A 15 10.54 6.18 -6.21
C TYR A 15 11.96 6.39 -6.70
N LYS A 16 12.66 7.37 -6.11
CA LYS A 16 14.09 7.55 -6.40
C LYS A 16 14.82 6.23 -6.15
N ASP A 17 15.56 5.75 -7.14
CA ASP A 17 16.30 4.47 -7.12
C ASP A 17 15.40 3.25 -6.98
N GLY A 18 14.10 3.37 -7.31
CA GLY A 18 13.11 2.34 -7.06
C GLY A 18 12.78 1.43 -8.23
N LEU A 19 13.47 1.57 -9.36
CA LEU A 19 13.07 0.84 -10.56
C LEU A 19 13.05 -0.68 -10.34
N VAL A 20 14.05 -1.24 -9.67
CA VAL A 20 14.14 -2.68 -9.44
C VAL A 20 13.43 -3.08 -8.15
N ARG A 21 13.86 -2.54 -7.01
CA ARG A 21 13.28 -2.94 -5.71
C ARG A 21 11.85 -2.46 -5.54
N GLY A 22 11.57 -1.24 -5.97
CA GLY A 22 10.22 -0.71 -5.91
C GLY A 22 9.29 -1.46 -6.85
N GLY A 23 9.77 -1.81 -8.04
CA GLY A 23 8.99 -2.63 -8.97
C GLY A 23 8.66 -3.99 -8.38
N GLY A 24 9.58 -4.58 -7.61
CA GLY A 24 9.32 -5.81 -6.90
C GLY A 24 8.23 -5.68 -5.87
N LEU A 25 8.24 -4.59 -5.11
CA LEU A 25 7.18 -4.32 -4.13
C LEU A 25 5.84 -4.13 -4.83
N ASP A 26 5.80 -3.37 -5.93
CA ASP A 26 4.56 -3.14 -6.67
C ASP A 26 3.95 -4.46 -7.16
N ARG A 27 4.78 -5.35 -7.72
CA ARG A 27 4.30 -6.66 -8.19
C ARG A 27 3.82 -7.53 -7.05
N ASN A 28 4.53 -7.51 -5.93
CA ASN A 28 4.15 -8.30 -4.77
C ASN A 28 2.85 -7.79 -4.15
N ALA A 29 2.66 -6.48 -4.10
CA ALA A 29 1.42 -5.89 -3.59
C ALA A 29 0.24 -6.33 -4.45
N GLU A 30 0.38 -6.29 -5.77
CA GLU A 30 -0.69 -6.72 -6.65
C GLU A 30 -1.02 -8.20 -6.46
N LEU A 31 0.00 -9.04 -6.31
CA LEU A 31 -0.20 -10.46 -6.08
C LEU A 31 -0.93 -10.71 -4.76
N ILE A 32 -0.53 -10.03 -3.70
CA ILE A 32 -1.16 -10.18 -2.39
C ILE A 32 -2.60 -9.71 -2.41
N VAL A 33 -2.90 -8.59 -3.08
CA VAL A 33 -4.27 -8.13 -3.21
C VAL A 33 -5.10 -9.16 -3.97
N ARG A 34 -4.57 -9.67 -5.06
CA ARG A 34 -5.31 -10.66 -5.86
C ARG A 34 -5.64 -11.92 -5.09
N ARG A 35 -4.70 -12.42 -4.30
CA ARG A 35 -4.85 -13.71 -3.62
C ARG A 35 -5.46 -13.61 -2.24
N ASP A 36 -5.18 -12.53 -1.51
CA ASP A 36 -5.46 -12.50 -0.08
C ASP A 36 -6.39 -11.37 0.36
N LEU A 37 -6.27 -10.18 -0.22
CA LEU A 37 -7.02 -9.02 0.26
C LEU A 37 -8.24 -8.72 -0.59
N GLY A 38 -8.12 -8.81 -1.90
CA GLY A 38 -9.22 -8.47 -2.80
C GLY A 38 -10.33 -9.53 -2.86
N ILE A 39 -10.12 -10.67 -2.23
CA ILE A 39 -11.14 -11.72 -2.13
C ILE A 39 -11.90 -11.66 -0.82
N LEU A 40 -11.48 -10.81 0.10
CA LEU A 40 -12.18 -10.64 1.36
C LEU A 40 -13.49 -9.90 1.15
N PRO A 41 -14.50 -10.14 2.02
CA PRO A 41 -15.63 -9.24 2.05
C PRO A 41 -15.13 -7.82 2.30
N PRO A 42 -15.71 -6.80 1.65
CA PRO A 42 -15.25 -5.42 1.85
C PRO A 42 -15.23 -4.99 3.31
N GLU A 43 -16.18 -5.46 4.12
CA GLU A 43 -16.24 -5.12 5.56
C GLU A 43 -15.06 -5.68 6.31
N GLU A 44 -14.58 -6.87 5.92
CA GLU A 44 -13.42 -7.47 6.59
C GLU A 44 -12.14 -6.71 6.22
N LEU A 45 -11.98 -6.33 4.96
CA LEU A 45 -10.84 -5.53 4.56
C LEU A 45 -10.85 -4.19 5.28
N GLU A 46 -12.02 -3.55 5.37
CA GLU A 46 -12.15 -2.31 6.11
C GLU A 46 -11.74 -2.49 7.57
N ARG A 47 -12.21 -3.57 8.21
CA ARG A 47 -11.91 -3.82 9.62
C ARG A 47 -10.40 -3.97 9.83
N ARG A 48 -9.74 -4.71 8.95
CA ARG A 48 -8.29 -4.90 9.06
C ARG A 48 -7.53 -3.60 8.91
N CYS A 49 -7.91 -2.79 7.94
CA CYS A 49 -7.26 -1.50 7.71
C CYS A 49 -7.48 -0.57 8.91
N ARG A 50 -8.71 -0.49 9.42
CA ARG A 50 -9.00 0.37 10.56
C ARG A 50 -8.28 -0.09 11.82
N SER A 51 -8.09 -1.40 11.99
CA SER A 51 -7.37 -1.92 13.16
C SER A 51 -5.91 -1.50 13.16
N LEU A 52 -5.36 -1.14 12.01
CA LEU A 52 -4.01 -0.61 11.88
C LEU A 52 -3.98 0.92 11.88
N GLY A 53 -5.11 1.56 12.17
CA GLY A 53 -5.20 3.01 12.25
C GLY A 53 -5.45 3.71 10.92
N ALA A 54 -5.78 2.96 9.87
CA ALA A 54 -6.01 3.57 8.57
C ALA A 54 -7.32 4.33 8.51
N GLU A 55 -7.35 5.35 7.66
CA GLU A 55 -8.54 6.11 7.34
C GLU A 55 -9.03 5.69 5.96
N LEU A 56 -10.32 5.43 5.83
CA LEU A 56 -10.91 5.10 4.54
C LEU A 56 -11.24 6.38 3.79
N LEU A 57 -10.92 6.42 2.50
CA LEU A 57 -11.08 7.62 1.69
C LEU A 57 -11.78 7.28 0.38
N PRO A 58 -12.55 8.21 -0.18
CA PRO A 58 -13.06 8.05 -1.53
C PRO A 58 -11.93 8.15 -2.53
N SER A 59 -12.02 7.40 -3.62
CA SER A 59 -11.02 7.44 -4.68
C SER A 59 -11.62 6.86 -5.97
N ASN A 60 -10.77 6.73 -6.99
CA ASN A 60 -11.17 6.08 -8.23
C ASN A 60 -11.20 4.56 -8.11
N ALA A 61 -10.67 3.99 -7.02
CA ALA A 61 -10.71 2.57 -6.75
C ALA A 61 -12.02 2.20 -6.02
N ASP A 62 -12.30 0.90 -5.94
CA ASP A 62 -13.44 0.41 -5.18
C ASP A 62 -13.23 0.60 -3.69
N PHE A 63 -11.98 0.56 -3.26
CA PHE A 63 -11.60 0.68 -1.86
C PHE A 63 -10.28 1.44 -1.77
N CYS A 64 -10.20 2.37 -0.82
CA CYS A 64 -8.96 3.11 -0.58
C CYS A 64 -8.78 3.37 0.91
N ALA A 65 -7.61 3.01 1.43
CA ALA A 65 -7.25 3.25 2.82
C ALA A 65 -5.92 3.98 2.88
N ARG A 66 -5.81 4.96 3.78
CA ARG A 66 -4.56 5.68 4.01
C ARG A 66 -3.99 5.28 5.36
N PHE A 67 -2.74 4.86 5.35
CA PHE A 67 -1.96 4.52 6.53
C PHE A 67 -0.93 5.63 6.74
N ASP A 68 -0.96 6.30 7.87
CA ASP A 68 0.06 7.30 8.20
C ASP A 68 1.17 6.59 8.96
N PHE A 69 2.17 6.11 8.23
CA PHE A 69 3.30 5.42 8.84
C PHE A 69 4.07 6.36 9.79
N ALA A 70 4.21 7.62 9.38
CA ALA A 70 4.83 8.67 10.16
C ALA A 70 4.21 9.99 9.72
N PRO A 71 4.39 11.08 10.48
CA PRO A 71 3.93 12.39 10.01
C PRO A 71 4.48 12.69 8.62
N ARG A 72 3.62 13.11 7.72
CA ARG A 72 3.98 13.41 6.32
C ARG A 72 4.48 12.19 5.53
N TYR A 73 4.21 10.97 6.01
CA TYR A 73 4.55 9.76 5.25
C TYR A 73 3.32 8.87 5.14
N PRO A 74 2.32 9.31 4.36
CA PRO A 74 1.14 8.48 4.13
C PRO A 74 1.42 7.40 3.09
N VAL A 75 0.76 6.25 3.26
CA VAL A 75 0.78 5.15 2.30
C VAL A 75 -0.67 4.82 2.00
N TRP A 76 -1.04 4.80 0.72
CA TRP A 76 -2.40 4.46 0.31
C TRP A 76 -2.45 3.05 -0.23
N LEU A 77 -3.45 2.31 0.22
CA LEU A 77 -3.81 1.02 -0.37
C LEU A 77 -5.06 1.24 -1.22
N LYS A 78 -4.96 0.96 -2.51
CA LYS A 78 -6.11 0.97 -3.40
C LYS A 78 -6.41 -0.43 -3.86
N VAL A 79 -7.69 -0.82 -3.82
CA VAL A 79 -8.12 -2.16 -4.22
C VAL A 79 -9.31 -2.03 -5.16
N TRP A 80 -9.24 -2.77 -6.26
CA TRP A 80 -10.36 -3.01 -7.16
C TRP A 80 -10.76 -4.46 -6.96
N PHE A 81 -12.00 -4.68 -6.52
CA PHE A 81 -12.46 -6.03 -6.22
C PHE A 81 -12.70 -6.82 -7.49
N ALA A 82 -12.57 -8.15 -7.38
CA ALA A 82 -12.82 -9.03 -8.51
C ALA A 82 -14.26 -8.94 -8.98
N ASP A 83 -14.48 -9.08 -10.28
CA ASP A 83 -15.81 -9.18 -10.86
C ASP A 83 -15.81 -10.36 -11.83
N GLU A 84 -16.87 -10.47 -12.65
CA GLU A 84 -17.01 -11.62 -13.56
C GLU A 84 -15.94 -11.67 -14.63
N GLU A 85 -15.35 -10.52 -14.98
CA GLU A 85 -14.40 -10.43 -16.08
C GLU A 85 -12.96 -10.35 -15.62
N PHE A 86 -12.70 -9.75 -14.44
CA PHE A 86 -11.34 -9.46 -14.01
C PHE A 86 -11.10 -9.92 -12.58
N PRO A 87 -9.89 -10.43 -12.30
CA PRO A 87 -9.51 -10.72 -10.92
C PRO A 87 -9.34 -9.42 -10.13
N ALA A 88 -9.28 -9.53 -8.81
CA ALA A 88 -8.98 -8.38 -7.98
C ALA A 88 -7.58 -7.83 -8.32
N SER A 89 -7.43 -6.53 -8.19
CA SER A 89 -6.14 -5.87 -8.37
C SER A 89 -5.98 -4.78 -7.33
N GLY A 90 -4.75 -4.35 -7.12
CA GLY A 90 -4.51 -3.28 -6.17
C GLY A 90 -3.06 -2.89 -6.12
N ARG A 91 -2.81 -1.83 -5.37
CA ARG A 91 -1.46 -1.30 -5.26
C ARG A 91 -1.32 -0.48 -4.00
N LEU A 92 -0.08 -0.34 -3.56
CA LEU A 92 0.29 0.66 -2.57
C LEU A 92 0.87 1.86 -3.28
N LEU A 93 0.53 3.05 -2.79
CA LEU A 93 1.02 4.30 -3.35
C LEU A 93 1.59 5.16 -2.25
N LEU A 94 2.53 6.03 -2.63
CA LEU A 94 3.18 6.97 -1.73
C LEU A 94 2.97 8.38 -2.24
N ASP A 95 3.19 9.38 -1.38
CA ASP A 95 3.23 10.76 -1.86
C ASP A 95 4.54 11.00 -2.60
N GLU A 96 4.52 11.88 -3.57
CA GLU A 96 5.71 12.21 -4.36
C GLU A 96 6.86 12.72 -3.48
N SER A 97 6.55 13.26 -2.30
CA SER A 97 7.56 13.75 -1.36
C SER A 97 8.25 12.63 -0.56
N ALA A 98 7.75 11.40 -0.63
CA ALA A 98 8.26 10.31 0.21
C ALA A 98 9.77 10.11 0.14
N PRO A 99 10.43 10.21 -1.04
CA PRO A 99 11.89 10.03 -1.09
C PRO A 99 12.70 11.03 -0.30
N HIS A 100 12.10 12.12 0.16
CA HIS A 100 12.79 13.08 1.03
C HIS A 100 12.97 12.55 2.45
N TYR A 101 12.22 11.49 2.81
CA TYR A 101 12.21 10.97 4.18
C TYR A 101 12.86 9.60 4.31
N LEU A 102 12.64 8.72 3.35
CA LEU A 102 13.13 7.34 3.41
C LEU A 102 13.80 6.96 2.10
N THR A 103 14.78 6.06 2.20
CA THR A 103 15.35 5.42 1.02
C THR A 103 14.34 4.42 0.43
N ILE A 104 14.62 3.94 -0.78
CA ILE A 104 13.77 2.90 -1.38
C ILE A 104 13.77 1.64 -0.52
N GLU A 105 14.89 1.27 0.08
CA GLU A 105 14.96 0.08 0.93
C GLU A 105 14.02 0.21 2.12
N ASP A 106 14.01 1.36 2.77
CA ASP A 106 13.12 1.59 3.90
C ASP A 106 11.66 1.70 3.46
N ALA A 107 11.40 2.34 2.33
CA ALA A 107 10.04 2.43 1.79
C ALA A 107 9.48 1.04 1.48
N VAL A 108 10.27 0.16 0.88
CA VAL A 108 9.86 -1.20 0.59
C VAL A 108 9.57 -1.96 1.90
N THR A 109 10.38 -1.74 2.93
CA THR A 109 10.15 -2.34 4.23
C THR A 109 8.80 -1.89 4.81
N VAL A 110 8.48 -0.60 4.72
CA VAL A 110 7.20 -0.07 5.19
C VAL A 110 6.04 -0.71 4.44
N GLY A 111 6.13 -0.76 3.11
CA GLY A 111 5.08 -1.37 2.29
C GLY A 111 4.88 -2.84 2.62
N SER A 112 5.97 -3.58 2.75
CA SER A 112 5.91 -5.00 3.10
C SER A 112 5.29 -5.22 4.47
N LEU A 113 5.64 -4.37 5.43
CA LEU A 113 5.10 -4.47 6.78
C LEU A 113 3.57 -4.27 6.78
N ILE A 114 3.09 -3.28 6.05
CA ILE A 114 1.64 -3.03 5.95
C ILE A 114 0.95 -4.27 5.36
N LEU A 115 1.47 -4.79 4.26
CA LEU A 115 0.87 -5.95 3.61
C LEU A 115 0.88 -7.18 4.53
N ASP A 116 2.00 -7.39 5.24
CA ASP A 116 2.10 -8.53 6.15
C ASP A 116 1.10 -8.42 7.30
N GLN A 117 0.92 -7.24 7.84
CA GLN A 117 -0.05 -7.05 8.92
C GLN A 117 -1.48 -7.22 8.43
N LEU A 118 -1.78 -6.78 7.23
CA LEU A 118 -3.12 -6.95 6.67
C LEU A 118 -3.46 -8.41 6.37
N THR A 119 -2.46 -9.20 5.98
CA THR A 119 -2.68 -10.61 5.66
C THR A 119 -2.46 -11.55 6.84
N GLY A 120 -1.86 -11.04 7.93
CA GLY A 120 -1.47 -11.89 9.05
C GLY A 120 -0.21 -12.70 8.79
N ALA A 121 0.51 -12.42 7.69
CA ALA A 121 1.75 -13.12 7.40
C ALA A 121 2.84 -12.70 8.38
N GLN A 122 3.73 -13.64 8.72
CA GLN A 122 4.81 -13.40 9.67
C GLN A 122 6.10 -13.98 9.12
N HIS A 123 6.64 -13.29 8.14
CA HIS A 123 7.80 -13.82 7.40
C HIS A 123 9.08 -13.90 8.25
N TRP A 124 9.16 -13.10 9.30
CA TRP A 124 10.34 -13.07 10.16
C TRP A 124 10.09 -13.59 11.57
N ALA A 125 8.88 -14.01 11.88
CA ALA A 125 8.54 -14.53 13.21
C ALA A 125 8.76 -16.03 13.21
N VAL A 126 9.95 -16.44 13.31
CA VAL A 126 10.29 -17.87 13.32
C VAL A 126 10.77 -18.30 14.68
#